data_767fd9cef472cfb9e48a70c65c6f353c
#
_entry.id   767fd9cef472cfb9e48a70c65c6f353c
#
_cell.length_a   1.000
_cell.length_b   1.000
_cell.length_c   1.000
_cell.angle_alpha   90.00
_cell.angle_beta   90.00
_cell.angle_gamma   90.00
#
_symmetry.space_group_name_H-M   'P 1'
#
loop_
_entity.id
_entity.type
_entity.pdbx_description
1 polymer ?
#
loop_
_entity_poly.entity_id
_entity_poly.type
_entity_poly.pdbx_seq_one_letter_code
_entity_poly.pdbx_strand_id
1 'polypeptide(L)'
;MLDTAQYRMAEGDTLPALLERYASAAKATEEAVAALPDLDVGVPLPRTPWSPPEPEVWSARRVLLHLIRETAQHAGHADLVRETLDGANTTAQR
;
A
#
# COMPACT_ATOMS: atom_id res chain seq x y z
N MET A 1 20.14 9.84 0.38
CA MET A 1 19.28 10.88 -0.21
C MET A 1 17.93 10.25 -0.60
N LEU A 2 16.85 10.88 -0.25
CA LEU A 2 15.52 10.40 -0.64
C LEU A 2 15.29 10.70 -2.11
N ASP A 3 14.82 9.68 -2.84
CA ASP A 3 14.39 9.87 -4.22
C ASP A 3 13.02 10.54 -4.22
N THR A 4 12.96 11.80 -4.63
CA THR A 4 11.72 12.56 -4.69
C THR A 4 10.90 12.31 -5.96
N ALA A 5 11.43 11.57 -6.92
CA ALA A 5 10.72 11.26 -8.15
C ALA A 5 9.43 10.49 -7.89
N GLN A 6 9.39 9.66 -6.86
CA GLN A 6 8.19 8.91 -6.46
C GLN A 6 7.00 9.79 -6.07
N TYR A 7 7.23 11.07 -5.75
CA TYR A 7 6.18 12.02 -5.36
C TYR A 7 5.71 12.90 -6.52
N ARG A 8 6.17 12.62 -7.73
CA ARG A 8 5.81 13.39 -8.91
C ARG A 8 5.10 12.51 -9.91
N MET A 9 4.10 13.08 -10.56
CA MET A 9 3.45 12.41 -11.68
C MET A 9 4.42 12.34 -12.86
N ALA A 10 4.53 11.15 -13.44
CA ALA A 10 5.27 10.95 -14.68
C ALA A 10 4.37 11.17 -15.88
N GLU A 11 4.99 11.37 -17.04
CA GLU A 11 4.27 11.38 -18.29
C GLU A 11 3.56 10.02 -18.49
N GLY A 12 2.29 10.05 -18.79
CA GLY A 12 1.48 8.84 -18.90
C GLY A 12 0.76 8.43 -17.62
N ASP A 13 1.02 9.09 -16.49
CA ASP A 13 0.24 8.88 -15.27
C ASP A 13 -1.14 9.52 -15.42
N THR A 14 -2.15 8.67 -15.58
CA THR A 14 -3.55 9.09 -15.67
C THR A 14 -4.36 8.35 -14.61
N LEU A 15 -5.51 8.89 -14.24
CA LEU A 15 -6.39 8.21 -13.28
C LEU A 15 -6.82 6.82 -13.77
N PRO A 16 -7.27 6.64 -15.01
CA PRO A 16 -7.60 5.29 -15.50
C PRO A 16 -6.43 4.31 -15.42
N ALA A 17 -5.22 4.74 -15.78
CA ALA A 17 -4.03 3.89 -15.73
C ALA A 17 -3.68 3.51 -14.28
N LEU A 18 -3.79 4.45 -13.34
CA LEU A 18 -3.54 4.18 -11.92
C LEU A 18 -4.57 3.24 -11.34
N LEU A 19 -5.84 3.39 -11.68
CA LEU A 19 -6.90 2.50 -11.23
C LEU A 19 -6.72 1.08 -11.78
N GLU A 20 -6.27 0.95 -13.02
CA GLU A 20 -5.97 -0.36 -13.61
C GLU A 20 -4.81 -1.04 -12.90
N ARG A 21 -3.74 -0.30 -12.62
CA ARG A 21 -2.59 -0.82 -11.87
C ARG A 21 -2.99 -1.23 -10.45
N TYR A 22 -3.84 -0.45 -9.80
CA TYR A 22 -4.36 -0.78 -8.49
C TYR A 22 -5.18 -2.08 -8.52
N ALA A 23 -6.07 -2.23 -9.50
CA ALA A 23 -6.88 -3.44 -9.66
C ALA A 23 -5.99 -4.66 -9.90
N SER A 24 -4.95 -4.53 -10.73
CA SER A 24 -3.99 -5.61 -10.99
C SER A 24 -3.21 -6.00 -9.73
N ALA A 25 -2.78 -5.03 -8.95
CA ALA A 25 -2.09 -5.27 -7.68
C ALA A 25 -2.99 -5.97 -6.66
N ALA A 26 -4.25 -5.54 -6.56
CA ALA A 26 -5.24 -6.16 -5.67
C ALA A 26 -5.49 -7.62 -6.04
N LYS A 27 -5.64 -7.90 -7.34
CA LYS A 27 -5.81 -9.26 -7.85
C LYS A 27 -4.60 -10.13 -7.53
N ALA A 28 -3.39 -9.63 -7.76
CA ALA A 28 -2.17 -10.35 -7.44
C ALA A 28 -2.07 -10.67 -5.94
N THR A 29 -2.49 -9.75 -5.08
CA THR A 29 -2.53 -9.98 -3.64
C THR A 29 -3.53 -11.09 -3.28
N GLU A 30 -4.73 -11.06 -3.85
CA GLU A 30 -5.73 -12.11 -3.63
C GLU A 30 -5.22 -13.48 -4.06
N GLU A 31 -4.57 -13.57 -5.22
CA GLU A 31 -4.01 -14.81 -5.73
C GLU A 31 -2.87 -15.32 -4.84
N ALA A 32 -2.01 -14.42 -4.38
CA ALA A 32 -0.92 -14.78 -3.48
C ALA A 32 -1.45 -15.34 -2.16
N VAL A 33 -2.47 -14.71 -1.58
CA VAL A 33 -3.10 -15.16 -0.33
C VAL A 33 -3.77 -16.52 -0.53
N ALA A 34 -4.48 -16.71 -1.63
CA ALA A 34 -5.15 -17.98 -1.93
C ALA A 34 -4.17 -19.13 -2.10
N ALA A 35 -2.94 -18.85 -2.51
CA ALA A 35 -1.90 -19.86 -2.70
C ALA A 35 -1.17 -20.24 -1.40
N LEU A 36 -1.37 -19.51 -0.31
CA LEU A 36 -0.71 -19.78 0.97
C LEU A 36 -1.30 -21.04 1.62
N PRO A 37 -0.45 -21.93 2.21
CA PRO A 37 -0.95 -23.08 2.96
C PRO A 37 -1.70 -22.66 4.23
N ASP A 38 -1.22 -21.60 4.90
CA ASP A 38 -1.88 -20.96 6.05
C ASP A 38 -1.30 -19.57 6.24
N LEU A 39 -1.85 -18.79 7.19
CA LEU A 39 -1.41 -17.42 7.46
C LEU A 39 -0.22 -17.33 8.41
N ASP A 40 0.24 -18.45 8.96
CA ASP A 40 1.39 -18.47 9.86
C ASP A 40 2.71 -18.70 9.11
N VAL A 41 2.63 -18.92 7.79
CA VAL A 41 3.82 -19.08 6.97
C VAL A 41 4.72 -17.84 7.07
N GLY A 42 6.03 -18.08 7.14
CA GLY A 42 7.01 -17.00 7.23
C GLY A 42 7.26 -16.32 5.89
N VAL A 43 7.28 -15.01 5.90
CA VAL A 43 7.56 -14.17 4.74
C VAL A 43 8.82 -13.36 5.02
N PRO A 44 9.92 -13.60 4.28
CA PRO A 44 11.11 -12.78 4.41
C PRO A 44 10.82 -11.35 3.94
N LEU A 45 11.20 -10.37 4.74
CA LEU A 45 11.00 -8.97 4.37
C LEU A 45 12.11 -8.49 3.44
N PRO A 46 11.79 -7.60 2.48
CA PRO A 46 12.79 -6.98 1.64
C PRO A 46 13.79 -6.17 2.47
N ARG A 47 15.04 -6.14 2.03
CA ARG A 47 16.05 -5.29 2.65
C ARG A 47 15.84 -3.84 2.22
N THR A 48 15.92 -2.94 3.19
CA THR A 48 15.85 -1.50 2.98
C THR A 48 17.02 -0.83 3.71
N PRO A 49 17.31 0.46 3.43
CA PRO A 49 18.32 1.19 4.19
C PRO A 49 18.02 1.29 5.69
N TRP A 50 16.75 1.11 6.06
CA TRP A 50 16.30 1.16 7.47
C TRP A 50 16.19 -0.22 8.11
N SER A 51 16.45 -1.28 7.36
CA SER A 51 16.36 -2.63 7.90
C SER A 51 17.42 -2.87 8.96
N PRO A 52 17.11 -3.63 10.04
CA PRO A 52 18.12 -4.05 10.99
C PRO A 52 19.17 -4.93 10.31
N PRO A 53 20.36 -5.09 10.93
CA PRO A 53 21.43 -5.92 10.34
C PRO A 53 20.99 -7.36 10.08
N GLU A 54 20.11 -7.90 10.92
CA GLU A 54 19.62 -9.26 10.82
C GLU A 54 18.41 -9.33 9.90
N PRO A 55 18.26 -10.41 9.09
CA PRO A 55 17.07 -10.62 8.28
C PRO A 55 15.81 -10.70 9.14
N GLU A 56 14.74 -10.03 8.68
CA GLU A 56 13.44 -10.11 9.33
C GLU A 56 12.50 -11.02 8.56
N VAL A 57 11.74 -11.81 9.31
CA VAL A 57 10.69 -12.66 8.77
C VAL A 57 9.40 -12.37 9.55
N TRP A 58 8.34 -12.06 8.81
CA TRP A 58 7.02 -11.86 9.39
C TRP A 58 6.11 -13.01 8.97
N SER A 59 5.11 -13.32 9.79
CA SER A 59 4.04 -14.20 9.33
C SER A 59 3.24 -13.51 8.20
N ALA A 60 2.66 -14.30 7.31
CA ALA A 60 1.76 -13.78 6.28
C ALA A 60 0.62 -12.97 6.90
N ARG A 61 0.08 -13.42 8.03
CA ARG A 61 -0.94 -12.68 8.80
C ARG A 61 -0.47 -11.29 9.15
N ARG A 62 0.75 -11.15 9.66
CA ARG A 62 1.31 -9.86 10.04
C ARG A 62 1.48 -8.94 8.82
N VAL A 63 1.92 -9.49 7.69
CA VAL A 63 2.04 -8.74 6.43
C VAL A 63 0.67 -8.20 6.02
N LEU A 64 -0.37 -9.02 6.04
CA LEU A 64 -1.72 -8.62 5.66
C LEU A 64 -2.31 -7.57 6.61
N LEU A 65 -2.11 -7.72 7.90
CA LEU A 65 -2.52 -6.71 8.88
C LEU A 65 -1.80 -5.38 8.65
N HIS A 66 -0.53 -5.44 8.29
CA HIS A 66 0.25 -4.26 7.95
C HIS A 66 -0.30 -3.56 6.69
N LEU A 67 -0.72 -4.33 5.67
CA LEU A 67 -1.37 -3.76 4.48
C LEU A 67 -2.66 -3.03 4.84
N ILE A 68 -3.46 -3.58 5.73
CA ILE A 68 -4.69 -2.92 6.21
C ILE A 68 -4.35 -1.60 6.90
N ARG A 69 -3.37 -1.61 7.79
CA ARG A 69 -2.90 -0.42 8.49
C ARG A 69 -2.39 0.65 7.52
N GLU A 70 -1.54 0.26 6.58
CA GLU A 70 -0.95 1.19 5.61
C GLU A 70 -2.03 1.79 4.70
N THR A 71 -2.96 0.97 4.22
CA THR A 71 -4.06 1.43 3.37
C THR A 71 -4.94 2.43 4.12
N ALA A 72 -5.28 2.14 5.37
CA ALA A 72 -6.09 3.04 6.19
C ALA A 72 -5.37 4.37 6.45
N GLN A 73 -4.07 4.34 6.72
CA GLN A 73 -3.27 5.53 6.95
C GLN A 73 -3.18 6.40 5.70
N HIS A 74 -2.92 5.78 4.56
CA HIS A 74 -2.85 6.51 3.27
C HIS A 74 -4.21 7.06 2.86
N ALA A 75 -5.29 6.31 3.09
CA ALA A 75 -6.65 6.78 2.81
C ALA A 75 -7.01 8.00 3.65
N GLY A 76 -6.67 8.00 4.94
CA GLY A 76 -6.88 9.16 5.82
C GLY A 76 -6.07 10.37 5.38
N HIS A 77 -4.83 10.18 4.97
CA HIS A 77 -3.99 11.24 4.45
C HIS A 77 -4.57 11.81 3.15
N ALA A 78 -5.03 10.95 2.25
CA ALA A 78 -5.68 11.37 1.01
C ALA A 78 -6.95 12.18 1.28
N ASP A 79 -7.73 11.80 2.28
CA ASP A 79 -8.90 12.56 2.73
C ASP A 79 -8.52 13.99 3.15
N LEU A 80 -7.47 14.15 3.94
CA LEU A 80 -7.01 15.47 4.37
C LEU A 80 -6.54 16.32 3.19
N VAL A 81 -5.81 15.73 2.26
CA VAL A 81 -5.38 16.44 1.04
C VAL A 81 -6.59 16.87 0.22
N ARG A 82 -7.56 16.00 0.04
CA ARG A 82 -8.78 16.30 -0.71
C ARG A 82 -9.59 17.41 -0.06
N GLU A 83 -9.78 17.34 1.25
CA GLU A 83 -10.49 18.38 2.01
C GLU A 83 -9.86 19.75 1.82
N THR A 84 -8.53 19.81 1.78
CA THR A 84 -7.79 21.05 1.52
C THR A 84 -8.04 21.58 0.11
N LEU A 85 -8.22 20.72 -0.87
CA LEU A 85 -8.40 21.12 -2.27
C LEU A 85 -9.82 21.58 -2.58
N ASP A 86 -10.84 20.85 -2.13
CA ASP A 86 -12.23 21.12 -2.52
C ASP A 86 -13.26 20.98 -1.39
N GLY A 87 -12.81 20.76 -0.17
CA GLY A 87 -13.69 20.61 0.99
C GLY A 87 -14.41 19.27 1.07
N ALA A 88 -14.23 18.36 0.11
CA ALA A 88 -14.86 17.04 0.15
C ALA A 88 -14.30 16.22 1.30
N ASN A 89 -15.17 15.46 1.95
CA ASN A 89 -14.82 14.69 3.13
C ASN A 89 -15.60 13.37 3.12
N THR A 90 -14.91 12.25 3.17
CA THR A 90 -15.51 10.92 3.14
C THR A 90 -16.48 10.72 4.31
N THR A 91 -16.13 11.20 5.49
CA THR A 91 -16.97 11.09 6.69
C THR A 91 -18.26 11.88 6.57
N ALA A 92 -18.21 13.07 5.98
CA ALA A 92 -19.37 13.91 5.80
C ALA A 92 -20.33 13.41 4.72
N GLN A 93 -19.89 12.52 3.86
CA GLN A 93 -20.66 11.95 2.74
C GLN A 93 -21.42 10.67 3.11
N ARG A 94 -21.35 10.25 4.35
CA ARG A 94 -22.06 9.07 4.84
C ARG A 94 -23.55 9.33 5.02
#